data_29d564d0a118f8cd30c4041f914c1bf2
#
_entry.id   29d564d0a118f8cd30c4041f914c1bf2
#
_cell.length_a   1.000
_cell.length_b   1.000
_cell.length_c   1.000
_cell.angle_alpha   90.00
_cell.angle_beta   90.00
_cell.angle_gamma   90.00
#
_symmetry.space_group_name_H-M   'P 1'
#
loop_
_entity.id
_entity.type
_entity.pdbx_description
1 polymer ?
#
loop_
_entity_poly.entity_id
_entity_poly.type
_entity_poly.pdbx_seq_one_letter_code
_entity_poly.pdbx_strand_id
1 'polypeptide(L)'
;MPDTGFPAAVLWDMDGTLVDTEPYWIATEFAMAEKHGGTWSQEHALNLVGKALLDSGEYIRVHMGIDRTPQEIVDELLDGVVARVEEHVPWRPGARELLTDLEEHGIPCGLVTMSWQRFVAPILDQLPDRTFVTVVTGDQVEFGKPHPEPYLTAAADLGVPAEDCIAIEDSNTGAKSAVAAGCTVVCVPHHVPILEGERRVFTDTLSGMDATGLVELVRAASRHGASSNT
;
A
#
# COMPACT_ATOMS: atom_id res chain seq x y z
N MET A 1 -7.81 19.70 -9.33
CA MET A 1 -7.86 20.00 -7.86
C MET A 1 -9.01 20.93 -7.56
N PRO A 2 -9.81 20.69 -6.50
CA PRO A 2 -10.88 21.61 -6.12
C PRO A 2 -10.35 23.02 -5.76
N ASP A 3 -11.26 24.02 -5.71
CA ASP A 3 -10.96 25.45 -5.43
C ASP A 3 -10.24 25.69 -4.08
N THR A 4 -10.28 24.73 -3.15
CA THR A 4 -9.59 24.78 -1.86
C THR A 4 -8.07 24.67 -1.97
N GLY A 5 -7.57 24.25 -3.12
CA GLY A 5 -6.15 24.00 -3.36
C GLY A 5 -5.61 22.70 -2.77
N PHE A 6 -6.43 21.92 -2.06
CA PHE A 6 -6.13 20.57 -1.57
C PHE A 6 -6.71 19.50 -2.49
N PRO A 7 -6.23 18.23 -2.45
CA PRO A 7 -6.85 17.14 -3.17
C PRO A 7 -8.25 16.85 -2.60
N ALA A 8 -9.10 16.21 -3.41
CA ALA A 8 -10.43 15.78 -2.95
C ALA A 8 -10.33 14.65 -1.92
N ALA A 9 -9.30 13.82 -2.03
CA ALA A 9 -8.95 12.78 -1.06
C ALA A 9 -7.48 12.36 -1.20
N VAL A 10 -6.95 11.69 -0.17
CA VAL A 10 -5.66 10.99 -0.23
C VAL A 10 -5.90 9.49 -0.10
N LEU A 11 -5.43 8.71 -1.08
CA LEU A 11 -5.57 7.27 -1.15
C LEU A 11 -4.23 6.62 -0.80
N TRP A 12 -4.21 5.86 0.28
CA TRP A 12 -3.00 5.29 0.85
C TRP A 12 -2.86 3.81 0.48
N ASP A 13 -1.74 3.43 -0.05
CA ASP A 13 -1.30 2.05 0.05
C ASP A 13 -0.89 1.71 1.49
N MET A 14 -0.84 0.42 1.84
CA MET A 14 -0.53 -0.02 3.20
C MET A 14 0.89 -0.56 3.34
N ASP A 15 1.18 -1.68 2.68
CA ASP A 15 2.42 -2.44 2.88
C ASP A 15 3.61 -1.77 2.18
N GLY A 16 4.59 -1.28 2.94
CA GLY A 16 5.72 -0.49 2.45
C GLY A 16 5.46 1.02 2.43
N THR A 17 4.20 1.46 2.50
CA THR A 17 3.77 2.87 2.49
C THR A 17 3.36 3.38 3.87
N LEU A 18 2.35 2.78 4.46
CA LEU A 18 1.85 3.10 5.81
C LEU A 18 2.62 2.37 6.89
N VAL A 19 2.91 1.08 6.66
CA VAL A 19 3.59 0.16 7.58
C VAL A 19 4.69 -0.62 6.84
N ASP A 20 5.76 -0.99 7.55
CA ASP A 20 6.84 -1.85 7.03
C ASP A 20 6.68 -3.27 7.54
N THR A 21 5.74 -4.01 6.97
CA THR A 21 5.40 -5.37 7.39
C THR A 21 6.20 -6.47 6.68
N GLU A 22 6.99 -6.13 5.67
CA GLU A 22 7.81 -7.08 4.91
C GLU A 22 8.69 -7.98 5.82
N PRO A 23 9.38 -7.46 6.88
CA PRO A 23 10.13 -8.30 7.80
C PRO A 23 9.26 -9.34 8.52
N TYR A 24 7.97 -9.06 8.76
CA TYR A 24 7.05 -9.97 9.42
C TYR A 24 6.61 -11.10 8.49
N TRP A 25 6.35 -10.80 7.21
CA TRP A 25 6.08 -11.79 6.19
C TRP A 25 7.26 -12.74 6.03
N ILE A 26 8.46 -12.20 5.81
CA ILE A 26 9.70 -12.98 5.67
C ILE A 26 9.91 -13.88 6.90
N ALA A 27 9.82 -13.33 8.11
CA ALA A 27 10.01 -14.12 9.34
C ALA A 27 8.97 -15.24 9.49
N THR A 28 7.73 -15.00 9.04
CA THR A 28 6.66 -16.00 9.08
C THR A 28 6.88 -17.11 8.06
N GLU A 29 7.36 -16.77 6.88
CA GLU A 29 7.73 -17.76 5.84
C GLU A 29 8.86 -18.69 6.31
N PHE A 30 9.90 -18.13 6.91
CA PHE A 30 10.97 -18.94 7.49
C PHE A 30 10.47 -19.84 8.64
N ALA A 31 9.63 -19.34 9.52
CA ALA A 31 9.02 -20.13 10.60
C ALA A 31 8.14 -21.26 10.05
N MET A 32 7.40 -21.00 8.97
CA MET A 32 6.62 -22.02 8.27
C MET A 32 7.51 -23.10 7.67
N ALA A 33 8.61 -22.73 7.02
CA ALA A 33 9.57 -23.68 6.47
C ALA A 33 10.15 -24.59 7.57
N GLU A 34 10.55 -24.03 8.70
CA GLU A 34 11.04 -24.80 9.85
C GLU A 34 9.98 -25.76 10.39
N LYS A 35 8.75 -25.27 10.58
CA LYS A 35 7.62 -26.08 11.09
C LYS A 35 7.28 -27.27 10.20
N HIS A 36 7.33 -27.10 8.88
CA HIS A 36 6.96 -28.13 7.91
C HIS A 36 8.15 -28.92 7.36
N GLY A 37 9.38 -28.67 7.85
CA GLY A 37 10.59 -29.35 7.40
C GLY A 37 10.98 -29.00 5.95
N GLY A 38 10.49 -27.87 5.44
CA GLY A 38 10.83 -27.36 4.11
C GLY A 38 12.13 -26.55 4.12
N THR A 39 12.54 -26.09 2.94
CA THR A 39 13.68 -25.17 2.78
C THR A 39 13.18 -23.84 2.22
N TRP A 40 13.70 -22.73 2.73
CA TRP A 40 13.36 -21.40 2.27
C TRP A 40 14.60 -20.52 2.23
N SER A 41 14.61 -19.52 1.36
CA SER A 41 15.74 -18.60 1.24
C SER A 41 15.24 -17.15 1.14
N GLN A 42 16.13 -16.20 1.39
CA GLN A 42 15.85 -14.77 1.21
C GLN A 42 15.43 -14.45 -0.24
N GLU A 43 15.99 -15.15 -1.23
CA GLU A 43 15.60 -14.98 -2.63
C GLU A 43 14.15 -15.40 -2.87
N HIS A 44 13.69 -16.49 -2.27
CA HIS A 44 12.30 -16.92 -2.35
C HIS A 44 11.38 -15.88 -1.69
N ALA A 45 11.72 -15.39 -0.51
CA ALA A 45 10.94 -14.38 0.18
C ALA A 45 10.81 -13.10 -0.66
N LEU A 46 11.90 -12.57 -1.18
CA LEU A 46 11.90 -11.38 -2.03
C LEU A 46 11.08 -11.54 -3.32
N ASN A 47 10.96 -12.78 -3.84
CA ASN A 47 10.11 -13.06 -4.99
C ASN A 47 8.61 -12.95 -4.68
N LEU A 48 8.20 -12.90 -3.42
CA LEU A 48 6.79 -12.79 -3.01
C LEU A 48 6.34 -11.34 -2.81
N VAL A 49 7.28 -10.41 -2.66
CA VAL A 49 6.98 -8.99 -2.43
C VAL A 49 6.01 -8.45 -3.49
N GLY A 50 4.87 -7.94 -3.05
CA GLY A 50 3.84 -7.34 -3.91
C GLY A 50 3.01 -8.31 -4.74
N LYS A 51 3.11 -9.64 -4.51
CA LYS A 51 2.24 -10.64 -5.16
C LYS A 51 0.90 -10.77 -4.43
N ALA A 52 -0.11 -11.24 -5.18
CA ALA A 52 -1.37 -11.65 -4.57
C ALA A 52 -1.15 -12.84 -3.63
N LEU A 53 -1.84 -12.87 -2.49
CA LEU A 53 -1.60 -13.88 -1.44
C LEU A 53 -1.78 -15.32 -1.93
N LEU A 54 -2.78 -15.60 -2.76
CA LEU A 54 -2.99 -16.95 -3.30
C LEU A 54 -1.88 -17.38 -4.26
N ASP A 55 -1.33 -16.44 -5.05
CA ASP A 55 -0.18 -16.72 -5.91
C ASP A 55 1.08 -16.98 -5.07
N SER A 56 1.24 -16.25 -3.98
CA SER A 56 2.30 -16.47 -2.99
C SER A 56 2.15 -17.85 -2.32
N GLY A 57 0.93 -18.22 -1.92
CA GLY A 57 0.62 -19.55 -1.37
C GLY A 57 0.98 -20.69 -2.32
N GLU A 58 0.66 -20.55 -3.61
CA GLU A 58 1.05 -21.55 -4.62
C GLU A 58 2.56 -21.60 -4.84
N TYR A 59 3.23 -20.45 -4.88
CA TYR A 59 4.68 -20.37 -4.98
C TYR A 59 5.36 -21.08 -3.78
N ILE A 60 4.90 -20.80 -2.57
CA ILE A 60 5.41 -21.44 -1.34
C ILE A 60 5.17 -22.95 -1.40
N ARG A 61 3.98 -23.38 -1.76
CA ARG A 61 3.64 -24.81 -1.90
C ARG A 61 4.65 -25.56 -2.76
N VAL A 62 4.97 -24.98 -3.92
CA VAL A 62 5.88 -25.61 -4.90
C VAL A 62 7.33 -25.58 -4.42
N HIS A 63 7.83 -24.41 -3.97
CA HIS A 63 9.26 -24.23 -3.70
C HIS A 63 9.68 -24.68 -2.30
N MET A 64 8.77 -24.61 -1.33
CA MET A 64 9.01 -25.12 0.01
C MET A 64 8.69 -26.62 0.13
N GLY A 65 7.92 -27.17 -0.82
CA GLY A 65 7.58 -28.59 -0.86
C GLY A 65 6.55 -29.01 0.21
N ILE A 66 5.65 -28.11 0.59
CA ILE A 66 4.62 -28.36 1.61
C ILE A 66 3.39 -29.01 0.96
N ASP A 67 2.91 -30.12 1.57
CA ASP A 67 1.68 -30.78 1.16
C ASP A 67 0.45 -30.11 1.80
N ARG A 68 0.13 -28.91 1.31
CA ARG A 68 -1.02 -28.09 1.68
C ARG A 68 -1.56 -27.33 0.48
N THR A 69 -2.81 -26.91 0.56
CA THR A 69 -3.40 -26.05 -0.47
C THR A 69 -2.85 -24.61 -0.35
N PRO A 70 -2.84 -23.81 -1.44
CA PRO A 70 -2.47 -22.40 -1.37
C PRO A 70 -3.24 -21.62 -0.32
N GLN A 71 -4.54 -21.91 -0.15
CA GLN A 71 -5.38 -21.26 0.86
C GLN A 71 -4.92 -21.58 2.29
N GLU A 72 -4.63 -22.84 2.60
CA GLU A 72 -4.13 -23.24 3.93
C GLU A 72 -2.77 -22.61 4.25
N ILE A 73 -1.92 -22.41 3.24
CA ILE A 73 -0.64 -21.71 3.38
C ILE A 73 -0.87 -20.24 3.66
N VAL A 74 -1.75 -19.59 2.93
CA VAL A 74 -2.11 -18.18 3.15
C VAL A 74 -2.72 -17.98 4.54
N ASP A 75 -3.61 -18.87 4.97
CA ASP A 75 -4.21 -18.80 6.30
C ASP A 75 -3.16 -18.90 7.41
N GLU A 76 -2.17 -19.80 7.26
CA GLU A 76 -1.07 -19.96 8.21
C GLU A 76 -0.11 -18.73 8.20
N LEU A 77 0.17 -18.17 7.04
CA LEU A 77 0.94 -16.91 6.93
C LEU A 77 0.21 -15.77 7.64
N LEU A 78 -1.08 -15.62 7.36
CA LEU A 78 -1.91 -14.58 8.00
C LEU A 78 -1.92 -14.72 9.53
N ASP A 79 -2.03 -15.95 10.06
CA ASP A 79 -1.91 -16.19 11.51
C ASP A 79 -0.60 -15.65 12.07
N GLY A 80 0.51 -15.92 11.41
CA GLY A 80 1.84 -15.51 11.86
C GLY A 80 2.10 -14.00 11.75
N VAL A 81 1.63 -13.33 10.69
CA VAL A 81 1.82 -11.88 10.53
C VAL A 81 0.86 -11.07 11.40
N VAL A 82 -0.40 -11.53 11.55
CA VAL A 82 -1.38 -10.93 12.47
C VAL A 82 -0.84 -10.91 13.89
N ALA A 83 -0.35 -12.06 14.40
CA ALA A 83 0.21 -12.13 15.74
C ALA A 83 1.35 -11.11 15.97
N ARG A 84 2.17 -10.85 14.95
CA ARG A 84 3.27 -9.86 15.02
C ARG A 84 2.77 -8.42 15.03
N VAL A 85 1.77 -8.08 14.20
CA VAL A 85 1.23 -6.71 14.19
C VAL A 85 0.38 -6.41 15.42
N GLU A 86 -0.25 -7.42 16.04
CA GLU A 86 -0.92 -7.26 17.34
C GLU A 86 0.06 -6.93 18.46
N GLU A 87 1.30 -7.46 18.41
CA GLU A 87 2.36 -7.10 19.34
C GLU A 87 2.94 -5.71 19.05
N HIS A 88 3.19 -5.40 17.77
CA HIS A 88 3.77 -4.12 17.36
C HIS A 88 3.48 -3.84 15.88
N VAL A 89 2.93 -2.65 15.59
CA VAL A 89 2.76 -2.17 14.21
C VAL A 89 3.98 -1.33 13.81
N PRO A 90 4.73 -1.73 12.79
CA PRO A 90 5.94 -1.05 12.34
C PRO A 90 5.59 0.12 11.40
N TRP A 91 5.13 1.24 11.97
CA TRP A 91 4.75 2.42 11.19
C TRP A 91 5.90 3.00 10.38
N ARG A 92 5.61 3.36 9.13
CA ARG A 92 6.57 4.09 8.30
C ARG A 92 6.76 5.53 8.83
N PRO A 93 8.02 6.05 8.81
CA PRO A 93 8.30 7.41 9.30
C PRO A 93 7.46 8.47 8.60
N GLY A 94 6.76 9.31 9.37
CA GLY A 94 5.91 10.40 8.88
C GLY A 94 4.50 9.99 8.45
N ALA A 95 4.19 8.69 8.33
CA ALA A 95 2.88 8.26 7.84
C ALA A 95 1.73 8.63 8.79
N ARG A 96 1.90 8.39 10.09
CA ARG A 96 0.86 8.72 11.08
C ARG A 96 0.71 10.22 11.27
N GLU A 97 1.81 10.95 11.27
CA GLU A 97 1.84 12.41 11.38
C GLU A 97 1.10 13.05 10.19
N LEU A 98 1.36 12.57 8.97
CA LEU A 98 0.67 13.06 7.78
C LEU A 98 -0.83 12.70 7.80
N LEU A 99 -1.22 11.49 8.24
CA LEU A 99 -2.63 11.13 8.40
C LEU A 99 -3.36 12.07 9.36
N THR A 100 -2.73 12.39 10.50
CA THR A 100 -3.31 13.32 11.49
C THR A 100 -3.46 14.72 10.90
N ASP A 101 -2.45 15.22 10.19
CA ASP A 101 -2.50 16.54 9.58
C ASP A 101 -3.54 16.63 8.45
N LEU A 102 -3.70 15.57 7.65
CA LEU A 102 -4.76 15.49 6.63
C LEU A 102 -6.16 15.53 7.27
N GLU A 103 -6.36 14.83 8.39
CA GLU A 103 -7.62 14.88 9.15
C GLU A 103 -7.91 16.28 9.68
N GLU A 104 -6.91 16.97 10.25
CA GLU A 104 -7.03 18.36 10.74
C GLU A 104 -7.41 19.35 9.63
N HIS A 105 -6.98 19.08 8.39
CA HIS A 105 -7.35 19.84 7.21
C HIS A 105 -8.68 19.40 6.56
N GLY A 106 -9.36 18.41 7.13
CA GLY A 106 -10.62 17.88 6.62
C GLY A 106 -10.48 17.16 5.28
N ILE A 107 -9.30 16.61 4.97
CA ILE A 107 -9.02 15.87 3.75
C ILE A 107 -9.30 14.39 4.00
N PRO A 108 -10.31 13.78 3.36
CA PRO A 108 -10.66 12.39 3.59
C PRO A 108 -9.54 11.46 3.08
N CYS A 109 -9.25 10.41 3.87
CA CYS A 109 -8.30 9.37 3.51
C CYS A 109 -9.02 8.05 3.20
N GLY A 110 -8.57 7.34 2.17
CA GLY A 110 -8.93 5.96 1.87
C GLY A 110 -7.72 5.05 1.92
N LEU A 111 -7.86 3.84 2.46
CA LEU A 111 -6.84 2.80 2.41
C LEU A 111 -7.10 1.88 1.22
N VAL A 112 -6.05 1.59 0.44
CA VAL A 112 -6.12 0.75 -0.77
C VAL A 112 -4.97 -0.24 -0.75
N THR A 113 -5.22 -1.47 -0.36
CA THR A 113 -4.18 -2.51 -0.21
C THR A 113 -4.56 -3.81 -0.90
N MET A 114 -3.56 -4.62 -1.27
CA MET A 114 -3.78 -6.00 -1.73
C MET A 114 -3.73 -7.01 -0.58
N SER A 115 -3.41 -6.59 0.61
CA SER A 115 -3.57 -7.37 1.82
C SER A 115 -5.04 -7.63 2.13
N TRP A 116 -5.35 -8.76 2.77
CA TRP A 116 -6.71 -9.15 3.10
C TRP A 116 -7.21 -8.46 4.36
N GLN A 117 -8.53 -8.29 4.46
CA GLN A 117 -9.20 -7.64 5.60
C GLN A 117 -8.74 -8.18 6.96
N ARG A 118 -8.51 -9.49 7.05
CA ARG A 118 -8.03 -10.15 8.27
C ARG A 118 -6.70 -9.60 8.78
N PHE A 119 -5.79 -9.22 7.87
CA PHE A 119 -4.48 -8.62 8.21
C PHE A 119 -4.60 -7.11 8.42
N VAL A 120 -5.46 -6.45 7.68
CA VAL A 120 -5.66 -4.99 7.75
C VAL A 120 -6.29 -4.58 9.08
N ALA A 121 -7.28 -5.33 9.58
CA ALA A 121 -8.05 -4.98 10.77
C ALA A 121 -7.20 -4.66 12.01
N PRO A 122 -6.25 -5.51 12.46
CA PRO A 122 -5.44 -5.22 13.65
C PRO A 122 -4.49 -4.02 13.49
N ILE A 123 -4.14 -3.64 12.26
CA ILE A 123 -3.38 -2.42 11.98
C ILE A 123 -4.28 -1.19 12.16
N LEU A 124 -5.49 -1.24 11.62
CA LEU A 124 -6.46 -0.15 11.74
C LEU A 124 -6.90 0.08 13.20
N ASP A 125 -7.01 -0.98 14.00
CA ASP A 125 -7.33 -0.89 15.43
C ASP A 125 -6.29 -0.08 16.25
N GLN A 126 -5.09 0.17 15.69
CA GLN A 126 -4.07 1.02 16.29
C GLN A 126 -4.16 2.50 15.88
N LEU A 127 -5.10 2.84 15.02
CA LEU A 127 -5.36 4.21 14.56
C LEU A 127 -6.66 4.75 15.21
N PRO A 128 -6.82 6.07 15.31
CA PRO A 128 -8.09 6.65 15.71
C PRO A 128 -9.24 6.20 14.81
N ASP A 129 -10.45 6.07 15.39
CA ASP A 129 -11.65 5.78 14.64
C ASP A 129 -11.81 6.77 13.48
N ARG A 130 -12.12 6.27 12.29
CA ARG A 130 -12.35 7.05 11.07
C ARG A 130 -11.11 7.71 10.45
N THR A 131 -9.90 7.34 10.84
CA THR A 131 -8.68 7.76 10.12
C THR A 131 -8.82 7.47 8.62
N PHE A 132 -9.37 6.32 8.25
CA PHE A 132 -9.76 6.01 6.88
C PHE A 132 -11.29 5.97 6.76
N VAL A 133 -11.83 6.75 5.81
CA VAL A 133 -13.27 6.81 5.49
C VAL A 133 -13.70 5.57 4.70
N THR A 134 -12.81 5.05 3.86
CA THR A 134 -13.00 3.79 3.12
C THR A 134 -11.74 2.93 3.21
N VAL A 135 -11.93 1.61 3.14
CA VAL A 135 -10.86 0.61 3.15
C VAL A 135 -11.16 -0.40 2.05
N VAL A 136 -10.28 -0.48 1.05
CA VAL A 136 -10.36 -1.43 -0.06
C VAL A 136 -9.24 -2.43 0.09
N THR A 137 -9.56 -3.70 0.29
CA THR A 137 -8.62 -4.80 0.50
C THR A 137 -8.59 -5.77 -0.68
N GLY A 138 -7.52 -6.55 -0.80
CA GLY A 138 -7.33 -7.47 -1.94
C GLY A 138 -8.39 -8.56 -2.07
N ASP A 139 -9.07 -8.92 -0.99
CA ASP A 139 -10.19 -9.89 -0.98
C ASP A 139 -11.56 -9.26 -1.30
N GLN A 140 -11.63 -7.95 -1.56
CA GLN A 140 -12.86 -7.22 -1.90
C GLN A 140 -12.95 -6.80 -3.37
N VAL A 141 -11.87 -6.98 -4.14
CA VAL A 141 -11.80 -6.57 -5.56
C VAL A 141 -11.68 -7.79 -6.47
N GLU A 142 -12.22 -7.67 -7.68
CA GLU A 142 -12.08 -8.71 -8.70
C GLU A 142 -10.68 -8.67 -9.33
N PHE A 143 -10.18 -7.47 -9.61
CA PHE A 143 -8.86 -7.26 -10.20
C PHE A 143 -7.99 -6.41 -9.27
N GLY A 144 -6.98 -7.03 -8.66
CA GLY A 144 -6.01 -6.35 -7.82
C GLY A 144 -5.03 -5.45 -8.61
N LYS A 145 -4.22 -4.67 -7.90
CA LYS A 145 -3.13 -3.87 -8.49
C LYS A 145 -2.27 -4.78 -9.41
N PRO A 146 -1.87 -4.38 -10.63
CA PRO A 146 -1.88 -3.02 -11.18
C PRO A 146 -3.18 -2.61 -11.89
N HIS A 147 -4.27 -3.38 -11.84
CA HIS A 147 -5.55 -2.97 -12.37
C HIS A 147 -6.06 -1.73 -11.61
N PRO A 148 -6.76 -0.76 -12.26
CA PRO A 148 -7.20 0.48 -11.60
C PRO A 148 -8.34 0.29 -10.60
N GLU A 149 -9.02 -0.85 -10.60
CA GLU A 149 -10.21 -1.12 -9.82
C GLU A 149 -10.07 -0.73 -8.33
N PRO A 150 -9.00 -1.10 -7.59
CA PRO A 150 -8.92 -0.79 -6.17
C PRO A 150 -8.97 0.72 -5.88
N TYR A 151 -8.26 1.52 -6.68
CA TYR A 151 -8.25 2.98 -6.54
C TYR A 151 -9.54 3.64 -7.02
N LEU A 152 -10.15 3.12 -8.09
CA LEU A 152 -11.46 3.57 -8.57
C LEU A 152 -12.56 3.28 -7.54
N THR A 153 -12.54 2.11 -6.90
CA THR A 153 -13.45 1.74 -5.83
C THR A 153 -13.32 2.70 -4.65
N ALA A 154 -12.10 2.94 -4.17
CA ALA A 154 -11.88 3.86 -3.06
C ALA A 154 -12.35 5.30 -3.37
N ALA A 155 -12.07 5.82 -4.57
CA ALA A 155 -12.52 7.14 -4.99
C ALA A 155 -14.06 7.20 -5.08
N ALA A 156 -14.70 6.15 -5.61
CA ALA A 156 -16.15 6.04 -5.69
C ALA A 156 -16.81 6.00 -4.31
N ASP A 157 -16.27 5.24 -3.36
CA ASP A 157 -16.76 5.17 -1.98
C ASP A 157 -16.68 6.53 -1.27
N LEU A 158 -15.63 7.32 -1.58
CA LEU A 158 -15.47 8.67 -1.06
C LEU A 158 -16.34 9.70 -1.81
N GLY A 159 -16.96 9.30 -2.93
CA GLY A 159 -17.80 10.19 -3.75
C GLY A 159 -17.01 11.26 -4.50
N VAL A 160 -15.75 11.01 -4.84
CA VAL A 160 -14.84 11.96 -5.51
C VAL A 160 -14.27 11.39 -6.81
N PRO A 161 -13.93 12.23 -7.81
CA PRO A 161 -13.22 11.78 -9.00
C PRO A 161 -11.79 11.33 -8.64
N ALA A 162 -11.34 10.19 -9.18
CA ALA A 162 -9.98 9.69 -8.91
C ALA A 162 -8.88 10.66 -9.42
N GLU A 163 -9.16 11.44 -10.46
CA GLU A 163 -8.25 12.48 -10.98
C GLU A 163 -8.01 13.65 -10.03
N ASP A 164 -8.89 13.85 -9.06
CA ASP A 164 -8.75 14.84 -8.00
C ASP A 164 -8.11 14.28 -6.71
N CYS A 165 -7.75 12.99 -6.73
CA CYS A 165 -7.08 12.31 -5.61
C CYS A 165 -5.55 12.31 -5.77
N ILE A 166 -4.87 12.32 -4.64
CA ILE A 166 -3.45 11.94 -4.54
C ILE A 166 -3.39 10.52 -3.98
N ALA A 167 -2.66 9.63 -4.66
CA ALA A 167 -2.31 8.33 -4.12
C ALA A 167 -0.90 8.37 -3.53
N ILE A 168 -0.64 7.66 -2.43
CA ILE A 168 0.70 7.48 -1.85
C ILE A 168 1.06 6.00 -1.97
N GLU A 169 2.22 5.71 -2.57
CA GLU A 169 2.61 4.35 -2.97
C GLU A 169 4.12 4.13 -2.89
N ASP A 170 4.52 2.89 -2.59
CA ASP A 170 5.91 2.46 -2.51
C ASP A 170 6.34 1.54 -3.66
N SER A 171 5.40 1.08 -4.50
CA SER A 171 5.61 0.02 -5.48
C SER A 171 5.28 0.43 -6.92
N ASN A 172 5.95 -0.22 -7.91
CA ASN A 172 5.60 -0.05 -9.32
C ASN A 172 4.19 -0.53 -9.65
N THR A 173 3.76 -1.62 -9.00
CA THR A 173 2.46 -2.26 -9.23
C THR A 173 1.34 -1.34 -8.75
N GLY A 174 1.47 -0.79 -7.56
CA GLY A 174 0.50 0.13 -7.01
C GLY A 174 0.51 1.49 -7.71
N ALA A 175 1.70 2.06 -8.01
CA ALA A 175 1.79 3.29 -8.77
C ALA A 175 1.15 3.18 -10.17
N LYS A 176 1.29 2.02 -10.85
CA LYS A 176 0.58 1.76 -12.12
C LYS A 176 -0.93 1.73 -11.93
N SER A 177 -1.41 1.08 -10.87
CA SER A 177 -2.84 0.99 -10.55
C SER A 177 -3.44 2.37 -10.32
N ALA A 178 -2.82 3.18 -9.46
CA ALA A 178 -3.28 4.53 -9.14
C ALA A 178 -3.25 5.47 -10.35
N VAL A 179 -2.17 5.43 -11.16
CA VAL A 179 -2.09 6.19 -12.41
C VAL A 179 -3.18 5.77 -13.39
N ALA A 180 -3.42 4.46 -13.56
CA ALA A 180 -4.46 3.94 -14.45
C ALA A 180 -5.87 4.34 -13.96
N ALA A 181 -6.08 4.53 -12.67
CA ALA A 181 -7.31 5.09 -12.10
C ALA A 181 -7.46 6.60 -12.34
N GLY A 182 -6.38 7.30 -12.69
CA GLY A 182 -6.36 8.75 -12.92
C GLY A 182 -5.74 9.57 -11.80
N CYS A 183 -5.32 8.97 -10.70
CA CYS A 183 -4.71 9.66 -9.57
C CYS A 183 -3.36 10.31 -9.94
N THR A 184 -2.97 11.35 -9.20
CA THR A 184 -1.57 11.77 -9.10
C THR A 184 -0.92 10.94 -7.99
N VAL A 185 0.24 10.35 -8.25
CA VAL A 185 0.89 9.42 -7.33
C VAL A 185 2.12 10.03 -6.72
N VAL A 186 2.15 10.13 -5.39
CA VAL A 186 3.36 10.41 -4.62
C VAL A 186 4.03 9.06 -4.34
N CYS A 187 5.13 8.84 -5.02
CA CYS A 187 5.94 7.64 -4.91
C CYS A 187 6.95 7.81 -3.76
N VAL A 188 6.92 6.88 -2.81
CA VAL A 188 7.83 6.82 -1.65
C VAL A 188 8.57 5.48 -1.68
N PRO A 189 9.58 5.29 -2.55
CA PRO A 189 10.24 3.99 -2.72
C PRO A 189 10.77 3.42 -1.41
N HIS A 190 10.57 2.12 -1.19
CA HIS A 190 11.04 1.44 0.02
C HIS A 190 11.94 0.25 -0.33
N HIS A 191 11.39 -0.95 -0.48
CA HIS A 191 12.16 -2.16 -0.76
C HIS A 191 12.59 -2.29 -2.22
N VAL A 192 11.81 -1.69 -3.14
CA VAL A 192 12.06 -1.76 -4.58
C VAL A 192 11.99 -0.37 -5.21
N PRO A 193 12.81 -0.08 -6.22
CA PRO A 193 12.74 1.19 -6.94
C PRO A 193 11.43 1.28 -7.73
N ILE A 194 10.85 2.49 -7.76
CA ILE A 194 9.70 2.81 -8.62
C ILE A 194 10.22 3.48 -9.90
N LEU A 195 9.70 3.06 -11.05
CA LEU A 195 10.05 3.66 -12.33
C LEU A 195 9.40 5.04 -12.47
N GLU A 196 10.12 5.98 -13.06
CA GLU A 196 9.55 7.26 -13.49
C GLU A 196 8.39 7.06 -14.47
N GLY A 197 7.50 8.03 -14.54
CA GLY A 197 6.34 7.98 -15.42
C GLY A 197 5.40 9.16 -15.22
N GLU A 198 4.40 9.25 -16.07
CA GLU A 198 3.37 10.29 -15.98
C GLU A 198 2.64 10.23 -14.62
N ARG A 199 2.24 11.39 -14.11
CA ARG A 199 1.51 11.56 -12.85
C ARG A 199 2.22 10.99 -11.61
N ARG A 200 3.54 10.73 -11.67
CA ARG A 200 4.37 10.24 -10.57
C ARG A 200 5.28 11.33 -10.06
N VAL A 201 5.24 11.54 -8.78
CA VAL A 201 6.07 12.51 -8.05
C VAL A 201 6.80 11.76 -6.96
N PHE A 202 8.08 12.01 -6.79
CA PHE A 202 8.92 11.22 -5.90
C PHE A 202 9.32 12.00 -4.65
N THR A 203 9.34 11.31 -3.53
CA THR A 203 9.97 11.74 -2.28
C THR A 203 10.64 10.53 -1.62
N ASP A 204 11.73 10.75 -0.91
CA ASP A 204 12.45 9.67 -0.23
C ASP A 204 11.74 9.23 1.08
N THR A 205 10.91 10.10 1.65
CA THR A 205 10.27 9.85 2.94
C THR A 205 9.02 10.74 3.14
N LEU A 206 8.10 10.28 3.97
CA LEU A 206 6.98 11.10 4.49
C LEU A 206 7.36 11.83 5.79
N SER A 207 8.57 11.60 6.33
CA SER A 207 9.02 12.24 7.57
C SER A 207 9.07 13.76 7.42
N GLY A 208 8.30 14.48 8.24
CA GLY A 208 8.16 15.95 8.15
C GLY A 208 7.25 16.45 7.03
N MET A 209 6.57 15.56 6.31
CA MET A 209 5.54 15.91 5.32
C MET A 209 4.24 16.23 6.05
N ASP A 210 3.63 17.36 5.70
CA ASP A 210 2.28 17.75 6.08
C ASP A 210 1.38 17.89 4.84
N ALA A 211 0.09 18.18 5.03
CA ALA A 211 -0.87 18.32 3.93
C ALA A 211 -0.47 19.42 2.94
N THR A 212 0.10 20.52 3.43
CA THR A 212 0.58 21.61 2.59
C THR A 212 1.79 21.20 1.77
N GLY A 213 2.78 20.56 2.40
CA GLY A 213 3.97 20.03 1.74
C GLY A 213 3.65 18.98 0.68
N LEU A 214 2.66 18.10 0.94
CA LEU A 214 2.17 17.13 -0.02
C LEU A 214 1.62 17.81 -1.28
N VAL A 215 0.82 18.86 -1.12
CA VAL A 215 0.27 19.64 -2.23
C VAL A 215 1.35 20.41 -2.98
N GLU A 216 2.28 21.02 -2.27
CA GLU A 216 3.40 21.75 -2.87
C GLU A 216 4.30 20.83 -3.71
N LEU A 217 4.59 19.63 -3.22
CA LEU A 217 5.35 18.61 -3.93
C LEU A 217 4.69 18.26 -5.28
N VAL A 218 3.38 17.99 -5.27
CA VAL A 218 2.62 17.65 -6.48
C VAL A 218 2.55 18.83 -7.45
N ARG A 219 2.35 20.05 -6.96
CA ARG A 219 2.31 21.26 -7.80
C ARG A 219 3.66 21.59 -8.43
N ALA A 220 4.75 21.40 -7.71
CA ALA A 220 6.10 21.63 -8.22
C ALA A 220 6.40 20.71 -9.41
N ALA A 221 6.04 19.44 -9.32
CA ALA A 221 6.21 18.47 -10.40
C ALA A 221 5.39 18.83 -11.65
N SER A 222 4.14 19.27 -11.45
CA SER A 222 3.25 19.67 -12.56
C SER A 222 3.80 20.88 -13.36
N ARG A 223 4.53 21.79 -12.72
CA ARG A 223 5.17 22.94 -13.38
C ARG A 223 6.39 22.56 -14.21
N HIS A 224 7.17 21.59 -13.76
CA HIS A 224 8.35 21.12 -14.50
C HIS A 224 7.99 20.30 -15.74
N GLY A 225 6.92 19.51 -15.69
CA GLY A 225 6.41 18.76 -16.84
C GLY A 225 5.86 19.65 -17.96
N ALA A 226 5.31 20.81 -17.62
CA ALA A 226 4.80 21.77 -18.61
C ALA A 226 5.92 22.55 -19.35
N SER A 227 7.12 22.66 -18.77
CA SER A 227 8.25 23.41 -19.37
C SER A 227 9.13 22.57 -20.30
N SER A 228 9.00 21.26 -20.31
CA SER A 228 9.78 20.34 -21.16
C SER A 228 9.10 19.99 -22.49
N ASN A 229 7.91 20.51 -22.76
CA ASN A 229 7.12 20.22 -23.98
C ASN A 229 7.02 21.45 -24.93
N THR A 230 7.89 22.44 -24.77
CA THR A 230 8.08 23.58 -25.65
C THR A 230 9.52 23.55 -26.21
#